data_bfd1826e4045b55caf4a154f44849f8a
#
_entry.id   bfd1826e4045b55caf4a154f44849f8a
#
_cell.length_a   1.000
_cell.length_b   1.000
_cell.length_c   1.000
_cell.angle_alpha   90.00
_cell.angle_beta   90.00
_cell.angle_gamma   90.00
#
_symmetry.space_group_name_H-M   'P 1'
#
loop_
_entity.id
_entity.type
_entity.pdbx_description
1 polymer ?
#
loop_
_entity_poly.entity_id
_entity_poly.type
_entity_poly.pdbx_seq_one_letter_code
_entity_poly.pdbx_strand_id
1 'polypeptide(L)'
;LGPRGGYNFNKSFGKRMQRHGKGGYNRRSYDICIADEKYVRNVELLFLDYMNRFDIDYWKLDGFMLKTCRSKRHGHPTGGYKDMYVMTDAWEKWIDIFRDMRKFRAEQGKELWINLTCYAVPSPWFLRYVNSVWMQNSADIGFTDKSVSGEELNGKDFDRMLTYRDALYYDFHRVRQYQFPNSNMYNHEPIYGHTAKVKMTDDEYRKYMYMISSRGTAFWELYYSFDLFNDNMWRINADVLRFVRENFETLRNSKLIGESADSGKIYGYSAWNGKEGIISLRNPSDKPQKFSVKLEKEIGVNEDVKGL
;
A
#
# COMPACT_ATOMS: atom_id res chain seq x y z
N LEU A 1 -11.57 4.02 5.40
CA LEU A 1 -12.37 3.46 6.51
C LEU A 1 -11.48 2.61 7.42
N GLY A 2 -11.61 2.78 8.75
CA GLY A 2 -10.99 1.90 9.74
C GLY A 2 -11.99 0.84 10.24
N PRO A 3 -11.99 -0.39 9.73
CA PRO A 3 -13.02 -1.39 10.07
C PRO A 3 -13.09 -1.70 11.55
N ARG A 4 -12.01 -1.56 12.27
CA ARG A 4 -11.94 -1.79 13.71
C ARG A 4 -12.17 -0.55 14.57
N GLY A 5 -12.48 0.60 13.95
CA GLY A 5 -12.81 1.86 14.59
C GLY A 5 -11.81 3.00 14.38
N GLY A 6 -10.65 2.75 13.75
CA GLY A 6 -9.65 3.77 13.46
C GLY A 6 -9.06 4.47 14.69
N TYR A 7 -8.30 5.52 14.47
CA TYR A 7 -7.55 6.25 15.52
C TYR A 7 -8.45 6.95 16.57
N ASN A 8 -9.63 7.39 16.16
CA ASN A 8 -10.57 8.09 17.04
C ASN A 8 -11.50 7.14 17.81
N PHE A 9 -11.33 5.84 17.65
CA PHE A 9 -12.14 4.87 18.37
C PHE A 9 -11.76 4.80 19.85
N ASN A 10 -12.76 4.85 20.70
CA ASN A 10 -12.56 4.72 22.14
C ASN A 10 -13.60 3.78 22.78
N LYS A 11 -13.31 3.35 24.01
CA LYS A 11 -14.14 2.42 24.76
C LYS A 11 -15.59 2.91 24.94
N SER A 12 -15.80 4.20 25.14
CA SER A 12 -17.13 4.78 25.32
C SER A 12 -17.95 4.69 24.04
N PHE A 13 -17.33 4.98 22.89
CA PHE A 13 -17.95 4.83 21.58
C PHE A 13 -18.32 3.38 21.29
N GLY A 14 -17.41 2.42 21.52
CA GLY A 14 -17.67 0.99 21.30
C GLY A 14 -18.82 0.47 22.17
N LYS A 15 -18.87 0.86 23.44
CA LYS A 15 -19.99 0.52 24.31
C LYS A 15 -21.32 1.13 23.87
N ARG A 16 -21.29 2.34 23.29
CA ARG A 16 -22.47 2.99 22.73
C ARG A 16 -22.96 2.25 21.49
N MET A 17 -22.06 1.92 20.54
CA MET A 17 -22.39 1.10 19.38
C MET A 17 -23.08 -0.21 19.79
N GLN A 18 -22.54 -0.92 20.76
CA GLN A 18 -23.11 -2.17 21.26
C GLN A 18 -24.50 -1.96 21.87
N ARG A 19 -24.71 -0.90 22.64
CA ARG A 19 -26.05 -0.57 23.23
C ARG A 19 -27.06 -0.27 22.15
N HIS A 20 -26.67 0.38 21.06
CA HIS A 20 -27.55 0.70 19.93
C HIS A 20 -27.69 -0.43 18.90
N GLY A 21 -27.16 -1.63 19.21
CA GLY A 21 -27.26 -2.78 18.30
C GLY A 21 -26.52 -2.62 16.97
N LYS A 22 -25.54 -1.73 16.89
CA LYS A 22 -24.78 -1.43 15.66
C LYS A 22 -23.52 -2.26 15.49
N GLY A 23 -23.16 -3.08 16.48
CA GLY A 23 -22.02 -3.96 16.46
C GLY A 23 -21.44 -4.24 17.83
N GLY A 24 -20.66 -5.30 17.93
CA GLY A 24 -20.04 -5.76 19.16
C GLY A 24 -18.73 -5.06 19.48
N TYR A 25 -18.60 -4.63 20.73
CA TYR A 25 -17.34 -4.15 21.28
C TYR A 25 -16.51 -5.32 21.79
N ASN A 26 -15.34 -5.51 21.21
CA ASN A 26 -14.39 -6.53 21.67
C ASN A 26 -13.65 -6.02 22.92
N ARG A 27 -14.01 -6.56 24.09
CA ARG A 27 -13.43 -6.14 25.37
C ARG A 27 -11.95 -6.51 25.53
N ARG A 28 -11.45 -7.49 24.77
CA ARG A 28 -10.08 -7.98 24.88
C ARG A 28 -9.10 -7.11 24.07
N SER A 29 -9.50 -6.71 22.87
CA SER A 29 -8.69 -5.86 21.98
C SER A 29 -9.07 -4.39 22.01
N TYR A 30 -10.09 -4.01 22.76
CA TYR A 30 -10.60 -2.65 22.94
C TYR A 30 -11.00 -1.95 21.62
N ASP A 31 -11.55 -2.73 20.67
CA ASP A 31 -11.97 -2.25 19.35
C ASP A 31 -13.28 -2.92 18.89
N ILE A 32 -13.68 -2.67 17.66
CA ILE A 32 -14.87 -3.29 17.07
C ILE A 32 -14.53 -4.76 16.73
N CYS A 33 -15.46 -5.67 17.06
CA CYS A 33 -15.41 -7.03 16.57
C CYS A 33 -15.87 -7.07 15.12
N ILE A 34 -14.96 -7.24 14.18
CA ILE A 34 -15.27 -7.27 12.74
C ILE A 34 -15.96 -8.56 12.27
N ALA A 35 -16.11 -9.56 13.16
CA ALA A 35 -16.92 -10.76 12.95
C ALA A 35 -18.34 -10.65 13.51
N ASP A 36 -18.66 -9.59 14.25
CA ASP A 36 -19.99 -9.39 14.81
C ASP A 36 -21.04 -9.26 13.69
N GLU A 37 -22.05 -10.10 13.67
CA GLU A 37 -23.05 -10.16 12.60
C GLU A 37 -23.77 -8.82 12.36
N LYS A 38 -24.08 -8.09 13.43
CA LYS A 38 -24.75 -6.80 13.33
C LYS A 38 -23.82 -5.75 12.74
N TYR A 39 -22.53 -5.81 13.11
CA TYR A 39 -21.54 -4.91 12.55
C TYR A 39 -21.31 -5.21 11.07
N VAL A 40 -21.07 -6.46 10.69
CA VAL A 40 -20.88 -6.90 9.31
C VAL A 40 -22.01 -6.40 8.41
N ARG A 41 -23.26 -6.66 8.80
CA ARG A 41 -24.43 -6.17 8.06
C ARG A 41 -24.48 -4.64 7.95
N ASN A 42 -24.18 -3.93 9.03
CA ASN A 42 -24.22 -2.46 8.99
C ASN A 42 -23.10 -1.87 8.15
N VAL A 43 -21.89 -2.46 8.16
CA VAL A 43 -20.77 -1.94 7.38
C VAL A 43 -20.93 -2.23 5.89
N GLU A 44 -21.50 -3.37 5.54
CA GLU A 44 -21.86 -3.70 4.16
C GLU A 44 -22.88 -2.68 3.59
N LEU A 45 -23.96 -2.43 4.31
CA LEU A 45 -24.96 -1.42 3.94
C LEU A 45 -24.31 -0.02 3.81
N LEU A 46 -23.35 0.32 4.68
CA LEU A 46 -22.62 1.58 4.60
C LEU A 46 -21.79 1.68 3.33
N PHE A 47 -21.07 0.61 2.94
CA PHE A 47 -20.30 0.61 1.70
C PHE A 47 -21.19 0.82 0.49
N LEU A 48 -22.27 0.05 0.37
CA LEU A 48 -23.20 0.15 -0.76
C LEU A 48 -23.86 1.53 -0.82
N ASP A 49 -24.32 2.05 0.31
CA ASP A 49 -24.94 3.37 0.41
C ASP A 49 -23.94 4.49 0.00
N TYR A 50 -22.70 4.44 0.48
CA TYR A 50 -21.71 5.47 0.16
C TYR A 50 -21.26 5.39 -1.30
N MET A 51 -21.10 4.19 -1.84
CA MET A 51 -20.81 4.01 -3.26
C MET A 51 -21.95 4.57 -4.13
N ASN A 52 -23.19 4.36 -3.71
CA ASN A 52 -24.36 4.87 -4.42
C ASN A 52 -24.46 6.41 -4.36
N ARG A 53 -24.37 6.98 -3.15
CA ARG A 53 -24.61 8.42 -2.92
C ARG A 53 -23.44 9.31 -3.34
N PHE A 54 -22.22 8.84 -3.19
CA PHE A 54 -21.02 9.64 -3.38
C PHE A 54 -20.15 9.17 -4.54
N ASP A 55 -20.62 8.18 -5.27
CA ASP A 55 -19.92 7.60 -6.44
C ASP A 55 -18.49 7.13 -6.13
N ILE A 56 -18.30 6.52 -4.95
CA ILE A 56 -16.98 6.06 -4.49
C ILE A 56 -16.60 4.78 -5.26
N ASP A 57 -15.46 4.81 -5.94
CA ASP A 57 -14.87 3.68 -6.67
C ASP A 57 -13.55 3.18 -6.06
N TYR A 58 -13.12 3.79 -4.96
CA TYR A 58 -11.92 3.43 -4.22
C TYR A 58 -12.16 3.34 -2.71
N TRP A 59 -11.73 2.23 -2.11
CA TRP A 59 -11.76 2.03 -0.67
C TRP A 59 -10.39 1.62 -0.10
N LYS A 60 -9.86 2.39 0.82
CA LYS A 60 -8.78 1.98 1.72
C LYS A 60 -9.37 1.49 3.04
N LEU A 61 -9.12 0.23 3.38
CA LEU A 61 -9.53 -0.36 4.66
C LEU A 61 -8.34 -0.38 5.61
N ASP A 62 -8.20 0.70 6.36
CA ASP A 62 -7.09 0.90 7.28
C ASP A 62 -7.29 0.11 8.58
N GLY A 63 -6.23 -0.55 9.04
CA GLY A 63 -6.29 -1.36 10.26
C GLY A 63 -7.18 -2.61 10.12
N PHE A 64 -7.32 -3.15 8.92
CA PHE A 64 -7.99 -4.42 8.70
C PHE A 64 -7.16 -5.56 9.29
N MET A 65 -7.60 -6.08 10.41
CA MET A 65 -6.89 -7.12 11.14
C MET A 65 -7.86 -8.13 11.74
N LEU A 66 -7.62 -9.40 11.46
CA LEU A 66 -8.34 -10.49 12.10
C LEU A 66 -7.84 -10.65 13.53
N LYS A 67 -8.72 -10.52 14.50
CA LYS A 67 -8.41 -10.68 15.91
C LYS A 67 -9.39 -11.62 16.60
N THR A 68 -8.89 -12.27 17.63
CA THR A 68 -9.70 -13.17 18.46
C THR A 68 -10.80 -12.43 19.22
N CYS A 69 -11.98 -13.04 19.30
CA CYS A 69 -13.08 -12.55 20.10
C CYS A 69 -13.84 -13.75 20.71
N ARG A 70 -14.02 -13.77 22.03
CA ARG A 70 -14.70 -14.86 22.75
C ARG A 70 -16.13 -14.51 23.16
N SER A 71 -16.68 -13.42 22.65
CA SER A 71 -18.03 -13.01 22.98
C SER A 71 -19.07 -13.87 22.26
N LYS A 72 -19.82 -14.67 23.00
CA LYS A 72 -20.95 -15.44 22.46
C LYS A 72 -22.14 -14.55 22.00
N ARG A 73 -22.11 -13.25 22.30
CA ARG A 73 -23.19 -12.30 21.96
C ARG A 73 -23.04 -11.65 20.59
N HIS A 74 -21.91 -11.92 19.91
CA HIS A 74 -21.59 -11.29 18.63
C HIS A 74 -22.06 -12.12 17.42
N GLY A 75 -22.71 -13.26 17.65
CA GLY A 75 -23.25 -14.12 16.58
C GLY A 75 -22.22 -14.89 15.77
N HIS A 76 -20.94 -14.79 16.10
CA HIS A 76 -19.87 -15.57 15.45
C HIS A 76 -19.47 -16.81 16.26
N PRO A 77 -18.87 -17.83 15.65
CA PRO A 77 -18.32 -18.98 16.35
C PRO A 77 -17.16 -18.57 17.28
N THR A 78 -16.96 -19.35 18.33
CA THR A 78 -15.85 -19.17 19.29
C THR A 78 -15.11 -20.48 19.51
N GLY A 79 -13.80 -20.40 19.81
CA GLY A 79 -12.97 -21.58 20.07
C GLY A 79 -12.06 -21.94 18.90
N GLY A 80 -11.65 -23.22 18.86
CA GLY A 80 -10.61 -23.69 17.98
C GLY A 80 -9.21 -23.35 18.48
N TYR A 81 -8.18 -23.90 17.81
CA TYR A 81 -6.79 -23.62 18.15
C TYR A 81 -6.52 -22.10 18.02
N LYS A 82 -6.03 -21.48 19.08
CA LYS A 82 -5.77 -20.01 19.14
C LYS A 82 -6.96 -19.15 18.75
N ASP A 83 -8.19 -19.59 19.06
CA ASP A 83 -9.44 -18.91 18.71
C ASP A 83 -9.63 -18.72 17.18
N MET A 84 -9.17 -19.64 16.35
CA MET A 84 -9.21 -19.52 14.89
C MET A 84 -10.62 -19.46 14.30
N TYR A 85 -11.64 -20.05 14.95
CA TYR A 85 -12.99 -20.08 14.39
C TYR A 85 -13.55 -18.69 14.10
N VAL A 86 -13.37 -17.75 15.03
CA VAL A 86 -13.81 -16.36 14.81
C VAL A 86 -13.01 -15.64 13.75
N MET A 87 -11.73 -15.98 13.58
CA MET A 87 -10.90 -15.34 12.56
C MET A 87 -11.27 -15.81 11.16
N THR A 88 -11.55 -17.11 11.00
CA THR A 88 -12.03 -17.69 9.75
C THR A 88 -13.40 -17.12 9.38
N ASP A 89 -14.35 -17.13 10.31
CA ASP A 89 -15.69 -16.57 10.12
C ASP A 89 -15.65 -15.07 9.75
N ALA A 90 -14.77 -14.30 10.40
CA ALA A 90 -14.56 -12.90 10.05
C ALA A 90 -14.06 -12.75 8.61
N TRP A 91 -13.08 -13.56 8.23
CA TRP A 91 -12.52 -13.51 6.88
C TRP A 91 -13.55 -13.86 5.82
N GLU A 92 -14.31 -14.92 6.01
CA GLU A 92 -15.38 -15.34 5.10
C GLU A 92 -16.46 -14.25 4.92
N LYS A 93 -16.93 -13.66 6.01
CA LYS A 93 -17.88 -12.54 5.97
C LYS A 93 -17.36 -11.33 5.21
N TRP A 94 -16.06 -11.00 5.38
CA TRP A 94 -15.47 -9.88 4.66
C TRP A 94 -15.21 -10.19 3.18
N ILE A 95 -14.93 -11.43 2.82
CA ILE A 95 -14.91 -11.87 1.42
C ILE A 95 -16.27 -11.61 0.76
N ASP A 96 -17.36 -11.94 1.41
CA ASP A 96 -18.70 -11.71 0.88
C ASP A 96 -18.98 -10.21 0.70
N ILE A 97 -18.64 -9.37 1.69
CA ILE A 97 -18.71 -7.90 1.56
C ILE A 97 -17.93 -7.43 0.32
N PHE A 98 -16.69 -7.88 0.11
CA PHE A 98 -15.89 -7.46 -1.03
C PHE A 98 -16.51 -7.90 -2.37
N ARG A 99 -17.10 -9.08 -2.41
CA ARG A 99 -17.83 -9.57 -3.58
C ARG A 99 -19.07 -8.72 -3.88
N ASP A 100 -19.85 -8.40 -2.87
CA ASP A 100 -21.06 -7.59 -3.02
C ASP A 100 -20.75 -6.15 -3.43
N MET A 101 -19.71 -5.55 -2.86
CA MET A 101 -19.20 -4.24 -3.31
C MET A 101 -18.78 -4.25 -4.79
N ARG A 102 -18.05 -5.28 -5.24
CA ARG A 102 -17.64 -5.42 -6.64
C ARG A 102 -18.82 -5.65 -7.57
N LYS A 103 -19.75 -6.54 -7.17
CA LYS A 103 -20.97 -6.79 -7.93
C LYS A 103 -21.79 -5.51 -8.10
N PHE A 104 -21.98 -4.76 -7.03
CA PHE A 104 -22.70 -3.50 -7.05
C PHE A 104 -22.11 -2.49 -8.04
N ARG A 105 -20.77 -2.37 -8.09
CA ARG A 105 -20.11 -1.47 -9.05
C ARG A 105 -20.14 -2.01 -10.47
N ALA A 106 -19.95 -3.32 -10.67
CA ALA A 106 -20.04 -3.94 -11.98
C ALA A 106 -21.44 -3.77 -12.62
N GLU A 107 -22.51 -3.84 -11.83
CA GLU A 107 -23.88 -3.58 -12.29
C GLU A 107 -24.08 -2.12 -12.76
N GLN A 108 -23.25 -1.20 -12.30
CA GLN A 108 -23.23 0.21 -12.75
C GLN A 108 -22.25 0.44 -13.93
N GLY A 109 -21.58 -0.60 -14.43
CA GLY A 109 -20.53 -0.50 -15.45
C GLY A 109 -19.26 0.18 -14.95
N LYS A 110 -18.99 0.15 -13.64
CA LYS A 110 -17.84 0.80 -12.99
C LYS A 110 -16.90 -0.21 -12.37
N GLU A 111 -15.63 0.17 -12.29
CA GLU A 111 -14.61 -0.59 -11.57
C GLU A 111 -14.60 -0.21 -10.08
N LEU A 112 -14.00 -1.06 -9.26
CA LEU A 112 -13.79 -0.83 -7.84
C LEU A 112 -12.38 -1.22 -7.44
N TRP A 113 -11.67 -0.28 -6.81
CA TRP A 113 -10.38 -0.54 -6.19
C TRP A 113 -10.53 -0.69 -4.67
N ILE A 114 -10.13 -1.86 -4.15
CA ILE A 114 -10.10 -2.12 -2.71
C ILE A 114 -8.65 -2.29 -2.28
N ASN A 115 -8.23 -1.47 -1.33
CA ASN A 115 -6.90 -1.48 -0.75
C ASN A 115 -6.96 -1.89 0.72
N LEU A 116 -6.10 -2.84 1.11
CA LEU A 116 -6.13 -3.45 2.42
C LEU A 116 -4.85 -3.15 3.21
N THR A 117 -4.98 -2.38 4.30
CA THR A 117 -3.92 -2.24 5.30
C THR A 117 -4.13 -3.31 6.37
N CYS A 118 -3.61 -4.52 6.12
CA CYS A 118 -3.97 -5.69 6.92
C CYS A 118 -2.95 -6.04 8.03
N TYR A 119 -1.88 -5.27 8.18
CA TYR A 119 -0.82 -5.52 9.17
C TYR A 119 -0.36 -6.99 9.23
N ALA A 120 -0.31 -7.61 8.07
CA ALA A 120 0.16 -8.96 7.88
C ALA A 120 1.06 -9.00 6.64
N VAL A 121 1.95 -9.96 6.58
CA VAL A 121 2.76 -10.16 5.37
C VAL A 121 1.83 -10.34 4.17
N PRO A 122 2.02 -9.59 3.08
CA PRO A 122 1.20 -9.71 1.88
C PRO A 122 1.18 -11.15 1.37
N SER A 123 -0.01 -11.63 1.04
CA SER A 123 -0.22 -12.97 0.48
C SER A 123 -0.95 -12.83 -0.85
N PRO A 124 -0.55 -13.59 -1.91
CA PRO A 124 -1.24 -13.57 -3.20
C PRO A 124 -2.73 -13.94 -3.10
N TRP A 125 -3.15 -14.66 -2.07
CA TRP A 125 -4.56 -14.98 -1.82
C TRP A 125 -5.44 -13.76 -1.60
N PHE A 126 -4.89 -12.66 -1.07
CA PHE A 126 -5.64 -11.41 -0.92
C PHE A 126 -6.09 -10.85 -2.27
N LEU A 127 -5.31 -11.06 -3.33
CA LEU A 127 -5.59 -10.52 -4.68
C LEU A 127 -6.81 -11.15 -5.36
N ARG A 128 -7.37 -12.22 -4.81
CA ARG A 128 -8.67 -12.74 -5.27
C ARG A 128 -9.83 -11.81 -4.91
N TYR A 129 -9.67 -10.98 -3.90
CA TYR A 129 -10.74 -10.21 -3.28
C TYR A 129 -10.46 -8.71 -3.26
N VAL A 130 -9.19 -8.30 -3.18
CA VAL A 130 -8.76 -6.91 -3.13
C VAL A 130 -7.75 -6.61 -4.23
N ASN A 131 -7.52 -5.33 -4.53
CA ASN A 131 -6.60 -4.93 -5.61
C ASN A 131 -5.18 -4.72 -5.12
N SER A 132 -5.01 -4.23 -3.89
CA SER A 132 -3.69 -3.96 -3.34
C SER A 132 -3.64 -4.18 -1.84
N VAL A 133 -2.43 -4.45 -1.34
CA VAL A 133 -2.14 -4.70 0.06
C VAL A 133 -0.96 -3.83 0.49
N TRP A 134 -1.04 -3.24 1.69
CA TRP A 134 0.05 -2.48 2.26
C TRP A 134 1.24 -3.37 2.57
N MET A 135 2.44 -2.93 2.15
CA MET A 135 3.66 -3.64 2.49
C MET A 135 3.94 -3.48 3.99
N GLN A 136 3.92 -4.60 4.70
CA GLN A 136 4.26 -4.64 6.12
C GLN A 136 5.75 -4.37 6.34
N ASN A 137 6.13 -3.94 7.52
CA ASN A 137 7.48 -3.62 7.99
C ASN A 137 8.04 -2.28 7.47
N SER A 138 7.17 -1.37 7.05
CA SER A 138 7.53 0.00 6.72
C SER A 138 6.88 0.95 7.72
N ALA A 139 7.62 1.93 8.24
CA ALA A 139 7.04 3.05 8.98
C ALA A 139 6.41 4.05 8.01
N ASP A 140 5.46 4.87 8.48
CA ASP A 140 4.76 5.85 7.63
C ASP A 140 5.74 6.81 6.95
N ILE A 141 6.78 7.24 7.64
CA ILE A 141 7.83 8.12 7.11
C ILE A 141 8.98 7.37 6.41
N GLY A 142 8.96 6.03 6.41
CA GLY A 142 10.00 5.22 5.77
C GLY A 142 11.31 5.07 6.54
N PHE A 143 11.36 5.46 7.81
CA PHE A 143 12.51 5.26 8.70
C PHE A 143 12.14 4.38 9.88
N THR A 144 13.12 3.64 10.39
CA THR A 144 13.01 2.91 11.67
C THR A 144 13.35 3.80 12.87
N ASP A 145 14.08 4.89 12.64
CA ASP A 145 14.53 5.82 13.67
C ASP A 145 13.41 6.81 14.02
N LYS A 146 12.96 6.76 15.26
CA LYS A 146 11.94 7.66 15.79
C LYS A 146 12.43 9.09 15.96
N SER A 147 13.75 9.32 15.94
CA SER A 147 14.35 10.66 16.10
C SER A 147 14.02 11.62 14.95
N VAL A 148 13.60 11.08 13.80
CA VAL A 148 13.25 11.90 12.63
C VAL A 148 11.86 12.56 12.75
N SER A 149 11.05 12.13 13.69
CA SER A 149 9.71 12.71 13.91
C SER A 149 9.82 14.14 14.46
N GLY A 150 9.35 15.12 13.70
CA GLY A 150 9.34 16.54 14.08
C GLY A 150 10.59 17.33 13.69
N GLU A 151 11.61 16.70 13.09
CA GLU A 151 12.81 17.37 12.57
C GLU A 151 12.61 17.84 11.12
N GLU A 152 13.48 18.76 10.69
CA GLU A 152 13.52 19.21 9.30
C GLU A 152 14.23 18.15 8.43
N LEU A 153 13.51 17.60 7.47
CA LEU A 153 14.06 16.63 6.50
C LEU A 153 14.61 17.37 5.27
N ASN A 154 15.71 16.87 4.72
CA ASN A 154 16.37 17.38 3.52
C ASN A 154 16.52 16.28 2.47
N GLY A 155 17.14 16.60 1.32
CA GLY A 155 17.35 15.65 0.22
C GLY A 155 18.08 14.38 0.64
N LYS A 156 19.05 14.46 1.58
CA LYS A 156 19.77 13.29 2.10
C LYS A 156 18.87 12.38 2.93
N ASP A 157 17.93 12.94 3.67
CA ASP A 157 16.98 12.17 4.46
C ASP A 157 15.99 11.42 3.53
N PHE A 158 15.57 12.06 2.45
CA PHE A 158 14.79 11.40 1.42
C PHE A 158 15.56 10.30 0.70
N ASP A 159 16.85 10.51 0.45
CA ASP A 159 17.71 9.48 -0.13
C ASP A 159 17.85 8.27 0.81
N ARG A 160 17.98 8.51 2.12
CA ARG A 160 17.95 7.46 3.14
C ARG A 160 16.60 6.75 3.20
N MET A 161 15.50 7.46 3.07
CA MET A 161 14.15 6.88 3.02
C MET A 161 13.98 5.99 1.81
N LEU A 162 14.41 6.41 0.62
CA LEU A 162 14.44 5.58 -0.58
C LEU A 162 15.24 4.30 -0.34
N THR A 163 16.46 4.44 0.19
CA THR A 163 17.34 3.30 0.51
C THR A 163 16.65 2.31 1.44
N TYR A 164 16.05 2.81 2.51
CA TYR A 164 15.33 1.96 3.48
C TYR A 164 14.16 1.21 2.83
N ARG A 165 13.32 1.91 2.07
CA ARG A 165 12.14 1.30 1.45
C ARG A 165 12.51 0.34 0.34
N ASP A 166 13.49 0.67 -0.50
CA ASP A 166 13.94 -0.22 -1.57
C ASP A 166 14.67 -1.45 -1.03
N ALA A 167 15.36 -1.36 0.12
CA ALA A 167 15.90 -2.52 0.82
C ALA A 167 14.79 -3.47 1.32
N LEU A 168 13.64 -2.94 1.76
CA LEU A 168 12.48 -3.76 2.10
C LEU A 168 11.87 -4.46 0.88
N TYR A 169 11.81 -3.80 -0.29
CA TYR A 169 11.41 -4.45 -1.54
C TYR A 169 12.38 -5.55 -1.94
N TYR A 170 13.69 -5.33 -1.75
CA TYR A 170 14.71 -6.35 -1.98
C TYR A 170 14.52 -7.56 -1.06
N ASP A 171 14.39 -7.34 0.25
CA ASP A 171 14.12 -8.42 1.22
C ASP A 171 12.87 -9.21 0.84
N PHE A 172 11.80 -8.51 0.47
CA PHE A 172 10.52 -9.10 0.09
C PHE A 172 10.64 -10.00 -1.15
N HIS A 173 11.27 -9.50 -2.22
CA HIS A 173 11.32 -10.21 -3.51
C HIS A 173 12.50 -11.16 -3.64
N ARG A 174 13.68 -10.80 -3.11
CA ARG A 174 14.92 -11.57 -3.34
C ARG A 174 15.28 -12.48 -2.18
N VAL A 175 15.07 -12.04 -0.95
CA VAL A 175 15.42 -12.84 0.24
C VAL A 175 14.27 -13.77 0.60
N ARG A 176 13.07 -13.25 0.79
CA ARG A 176 11.88 -14.04 1.17
C ARG A 176 11.18 -14.66 -0.02
N GLN A 177 11.45 -14.21 -1.22
CA GLN A 177 10.89 -14.72 -2.48
C GLN A 177 9.35 -14.74 -2.51
N TYR A 178 8.71 -13.74 -1.93
CA TYR A 178 7.26 -13.60 -2.01
C TYR A 178 6.84 -13.27 -3.44
N GLN A 179 5.96 -14.11 -3.97
CA GLN A 179 5.39 -13.94 -5.32
C GLN A 179 4.18 -13.00 -5.28
N PHE A 180 4.44 -11.74 -5.02
CA PHE A 180 3.42 -10.70 -4.95
C PHE A 180 3.82 -9.54 -5.86
N PRO A 181 3.03 -9.21 -6.90
CA PRO A 181 3.40 -8.16 -7.84
C PRO A 181 3.53 -6.78 -7.18
N ASN A 182 4.52 -6.00 -7.58
CA ASN A 182 4.66 -4.62 -7.10
C ASN A 182 3.42 -3.78 -7.40
N SER A 183 2.77 -4.00 -8.55
CA SER A 183 1.54 -3.31 -8.94
C SER A 183 0.35 -3.56 -7.99
N ASN A 184 0.45 -4.54 -7.11
CA ASN A 184 -0.58 -4.85 -6.10
C ASN A 184 -0.11 -4.54 -4.67
N MET A 185 1.03 -3.86 -4.52
CA MET A 185 1.52 -3.36 -3.24
C MET A 185 1.46 -1.85 -3.19
N TYR A 186 1.39 -1.33 -1.96
CA TYR A 186 1.60 0.09 -1.71
C TYR A 186 2.35 0.31 -0.39
N ASN A 187 3.00 1.44 -0.32
CA ASN A 187 3.51 2.08 0.88
C ASN A 187 2.89 3.47 0.99
N HIS A 188 3.08 4.14 2.11
CA HIS A 188 2.76 5.56 2.27
C HIS A 188 3.76 6.40 1.47
N GLU A 189 3.60 6.43 0.14
CA GLU A 189 4.43 7.18 -0.80
C GLU A 189 3.58 7.66 -2.00
N PRO A 190 3.97 8.77 -2.63
CA PRO A 190 5.06 9.67 -2.24
C PRO A 190 4.77 10.42 -0.95
N ILE A 191 5.83 10.72 -0.18
CA ILE A 191 5.77 11.51 1.05
C ILE A 191 6.44 12.85 0.83
N TYR A 192 5.82 13.94 1.30
CA TYR A 192 6.42 15.26 1.36
C TYR A 192 5.84 16.06 2.52
N GLY A 193 6.62 16.19 3.59
CA GLY A 193 6.26 17.00 4.74
C GLY A 193 5.19 16.45 5.68
N HIS A 194 4.80 15.17 5.55
CA HIS A 194 3.73 14.58 6.34
C HIS A 194 3.92 14.69 7.86
N THR A 195 5.12 14.50 8.36
CA THR A 195 5.43 14.52 9.80
C THR A 195 6.55 15.46 10.18
N ALA A 196 7.16 16.14 9.20
CA ALA A 196 8.30 17.02 9.40
C ALA A 196 8.36 18.08 8.30
N LYS A 197 9.02 19.20 8.59
CA LYS A 197 9.34 20.19 7.56
C LYS A 197 10.34 19.61 6.59
N VAL A 198 10.06 19.73 5.29
CA VAL A 198 10.91 19.18 4.24
C VAL A 198 11.52 20.32 3.43
N LYS A 199 12.83 20.22 3.20
CA LYS A 199 13.57 21.09 2.28
C LYS A 199 14.27 20.23 1.23
N MET A 200 13.64 20.13 0.08
CA MET A 200 14.23 19.53 -1.13
C MET A 200 14.31 20.57 -2.22
N THR A 201 15.36 20.50 -3.02
CA THR A 201 15.41 21.19 -4.31
C THR A 201 14.42 20.52 -5.28
N ASP A 202 14.02 21.24 -6.31
CA ASP A 202 13.14 20.71 -7.36
C ASP A 202 13.77 19.48 -8.05
N ASP A 203 15.08 19.45 -8.22
CA ASP A 203 15.81 18.31 -8.83
C ASP A 203 15.81 17.07 -7.92
N GLU A 204 16.04 17.24 -6.61
CA GLU A 204 15.95 16.14 -5.65
C GLU A 204 14.53 15.56 -5.60
N TYR A 205 13.50 16.43 -5.59
CA TYR A 205 12.12 16.00 -5.61
C TYR A 205 11.77 15.25 -6.90
N ARG A 206 12.23 15.74 -8.05
CA ARG A 206 12.06 15.07 -9.35
C ARG A 206 12.69 13.68 -9.35
N LYS A 207 13.93 13.55 -8.89
CA LYS A 207 14.64 12.27 -8.80
C LYS A 207 13.92 11.29 -7.89
N TYR A 208 13.45 11.76 -6.74
CA TYR A 208 12.64 10.98 -5.81
C TYR A 208 11.38 10.44 -6.48
N MET A 209 10.60 11.31 -7.10
CA MET A 209 9.33 10.96 -7.73
C MET A 209 9.50 9.95 -8.89
N TYR A 210 10.49 10.13 -9.74
CA TYR A 210 10.77 9.15 -10.81
C TYR A 210 11.28 7.82 -10.27
N MET A 211 12.07 7.82 -9.20
CA MET A 211 12.56 6.57 -8.62
C MET A 211 11.40 5.75 -8.01
N ILE A 212 10.51 6.36 -7.26
CA ILE A 212 9.36 5.64 -6.71
C ILE A 212 8.38 5.18 -7.81
N SER A 213 8.24 5.95 -8.90
CA SER A 213 7.38 5.56 -10.03
C SER A 213 7.86 4.28 -10.69
N SER A 214 9.17 4.09 -10.75
CA SER A 214 9.80 2.92 -11.39
C SER A 214 9.54 1.60 -10.66
N ARG A 215 9.10 1.63 -9.40
CA ARG A 215 8.67 0.44 -8.67
C ARG A 215 7.42 -0.22 -9.28
N GLY A 216 6.65 0.52 -10.07
CA GLY A 216 5.44 0.02 -10.72
C GLY A 216 4.29 -0.25 -9.75
N THR A 217 4.28 0.37 -8.57
CA THR A 217 3.15 0.29 -7.64
C THR A 217 1.95 1.05 -8.21
N ALA A 218 0.78 0.42 -8.21
CA ALA A 218 -0.42 1.00 -8.80
C ALA A 218 -1.09 2.06 -7.92
N PHE A 219 -0.79 2.05 -6.64
CA PHE A 219 -1.42 2.94 -5.68
C PHE A 219 -0.42 3.87 -5.02
N TRP A 220 -0.75 5.18 -5.02
CA TRP A 220 0.01 6.24 -4.38
C TRP A 220 -0.87 7.03 -3.44
N GLU A 221 -0.47 7.16 -2.19
CA GLU A 221 -1.28 7.85 -1.17
C GLU A 221 -1.13 9.37 -1.19
N LEU A 222 -0.11 9.93 -1.83
CA LEU A 222 0.17 11.37 -1.89
C LEU A 222 0.17 12.01 -0.48
N TYR A 223 1.05 11.53 0.39
CA TYR A 223 1.23 12.02 1.75
C TYR A 223 1.93 13.38 1.76
N TYR A 224 1.17 14.43 1.41
CA TYR A 224 1.71 15.77 1.22
C TYR A 224 1.23 16.76 2.27
N SER A 225 2.14 17.63 2.72
CA SER A 225 1.80 18.91 3.36
C SER A 225 1.77 19.99 2.29
N PHE A 226 0.60 20.34 1.84
CA PHE A 226 0.39 21.20 0.65
C PHE A 226 1.00 22.58 0.77
N ASP A 227 1.10 23.10 2.00
CA ASP A 227 1.73 24.38 2.35
C ASP A 227 3.25 24.40 2.11
N LEU A 228 3.87 23.24 1.94
CA LEU A 228 5.30 23.12 1.64
C LEU A 228 5.60 23.01 0.14
N PHE A 229 4.55 22.90 -0.69
CA PHE A 229 4.70 22.77 -2.14
C PHE A 229 4.82 24.14 -2.79
N ASN A 230 5.79 24.28 -3.71
CA ASN A 230 5.85 25.38 -4.66
C ASN A 230 5.27 24.96 -6.04
N ASP A 231 5.10 25.91 -6.93
CA ASP A 231 4.52 25.67 -8.26
C ASP A 231 5.33 24.66 -9.09
N ASN A 232 6.66 24.65 -8.96
CA ASN A 232 7.51 23.71 -9.67
C ASN A 232 7.32 22.27 -9.16
N MET A 233 7.19 22.10 -7.84
CA MET A 233 6.91 20.78 -7.26
C MET A 233 5.55 20.24 -7.71
N TRP A 234 4.54 21.10 -7.82
CA TRP A 234 3.23 20.72 -8.39
C TRP A 234 3.33 20.29 -9.85
N ARG A 235 4.14 21.01 -10.66
CA ARG A 235 4.40 20.63 -12.07
C ARG A 235 5.14 19.29 -12.14
N ILE A 236 6.19 19.10 -11.35
CA ILE A 236 6.94 17.82 -11.29
C ILE A 236 5.99 16.68 -10.92
N ASN A 237 5.15 16.88 -9.90
CA ASN A 237 4.18 15.87 -9.49
C ASN A 237 3.21 15.53 -10.63
N ALA A 238 2.67 16.53 -11.32
CA ALA A 238 1.76 16.32 -12.45
C ALA A 238 2.45 15.60 -13.63
N ASP A 239 3.70 15.94 -13.92
CA ASP A 239 4.49 15.32 -14.99
C ASP A 239 4.75 13.84 -14.69
N VAL A 240 5.14 13.54 -13.46
CA VAL A 240 5.40 12.15 -13.05
C VAL A 240 4.09 11.33 -13.00
N LEU A 241 3.00 11.88 -12.51
CA LEU A 241 1.70 11.19 -12.54
C LEU A 241 1.23 10.92 -13.98
N ARG A 242 1.47 11.84 -14.90
CA ARG A 242 1.20 11.64 -16.32
C ARG A 242 2.08 10.54 -16.89
N PHE A 243 3.39 10.59 -16.63
CA PHE A 243 4.33 9.55 -17.03
C PHE A 243 3.88 8.16 -16.54
N VAL A 244 3.51 8.02 -15.27
CA VAL A 244 3.02 6.76 -14.70
C VAL A 244 1.76 6.29 -15.42
N ARG A 245 0.80 7.19 -15.65
CA ARG A 245 -0.46 6.85 -16.34
C ARG A 245 -0.22 6.36 -17.77
N GLU A 246 0.61 7.08 -18.52
CA GLU A 246 0.92 6.77 -19.92
C GLU A 246 1.72 5.47 -20.07
N ASN A 247 2.54 5.13 -19.08
CA ASN A 247 3.43 3.96 -19.10
C ASN A 247 2.99 2.85 -18.15
N PHE A 248 1.76 2.87 -17.64
CA PHE A 248 1.34 1.94 -16.60
C PHE A 248 1.39 0.47 -17.05
N GLU A 249 1.01 0.19 -18.29
CA GLU A 249 1.03 -1.18 -18.85
C GLU A 249 2.46 -1.76 -18.89
N THR A 250 3.48 -0.92 -19.01
CA THR A 250 4.88 -1.32 -18.88
C THR A 250 5.28 -1.39 -17.41
N LEU A 251 5.07 -0.33 -16.64
CA LEU A 251 5.49 -0.21 -15.24
C LEU A 251 4.89 -1.29 -14.33
N ARG A 252 3.66 -1.73 -14.57
CA ARG A 252 3.03 -2.81 -13.78
C ARG A 252 3.81 -4.12 -13.81
N ASN A 253 4.69 -4.32 -14.77
CA ASN A 253 5.56 -5.49 -14.89
C ASN A 253 6.93 -5.27 -14.22
N SER A 254 7.07 -4.22 -13.44
CA SER A 254 8.34 -3.83 -12.83
C SER A 254 8.92 -4.91 -11.92
N LYS A 255 10.22 -5.11 -12.05
CA LYS A 255 11.01 -6.04 -11.24
C LYS A 255 12.24 -5.32 -10.71
N LEU A 256 12.61 -5.62 -9.49
CA LEU A 256 13.84 -5.10 -8.90
C LEU A 256 15.05 -5.77 -9.55
N ILE A 257 16.05 -4.98 -9.94
CA ILE A 257 17.33 -5.41 -10.50
C ILE A 257 18.50 -4.85 -9.68
N GLY A 258 19.64 -5.54 -9.74
CA GLY A 258 20.83 -5.19 -8.96
C GLY A 258 20.81 -5.73 -7.54
N GLU A 259 21.57 -5.07 -6.67
CA GLU A 259 21.78 -5.47 -5.28
C GLU A 259 20.76 -4.80 -4.33
N SER A 260 20.84 -5.11 -3.04
CA SER A 260 20.04 -4.41 -2.04
C SER A 260 20.44 -2.94 -1.96
N ALA A 261 19.48 -2.06 -1.81
CA ALA A 261 19.68 -0.61 -1.74
C ALA A 261 20.63 -0.17 -0.61
N ASP A 262 20.63 -0.87 0.51
CA ASP A 262 21.46 -0.63 1.69
C ASP A 262 22.91 -1.17 1.55
N SER A 263 23.20 -1.93 0.47
CA SER A 263 24.55 -2.42 0.17
C SER A 263 25.48 -1.32 -0.37
N GLY A 264 24.95 -0.16 -0.74
CA GLY A 264 25.68 0.89 -1.42
C GLY A 264 26.00 0.59 -2.88
N LYS A 265 25.48 -0.48 -3.46
CA LYS A 265 25.64 -0.87 -4.87
C LYS A 265 24.52 -0.33 -5.73
N ILE A 266 24.77 -0.21 -7.03
CA ILE A 266 23.74 0.18 -8.00
C ILE A 266 22.61 -0.85 -7.98
N TYR A 267 21.39 -0.36 -7.93
CA TYR A 267 20.17 -1.12 -8.05
C TYR A 267 19.12 -0.31 -8.81
N GLY A 268 18.01 -0.91 -9.07
CA GLY A 268 16.89 -0.21 -9.67
C GLY A 268 15.73 -1.12 -10.02
N TYR A 269 14.97 -0.68 -10.97
CA TYR A 269 13.79 -1.40 -11.45
C TYR A 269 13.82 -1.47 -12.97
N SER A 270 13.37 -2.60 -13.48
CA SER A 270 13.17 -2.82 -14.91
C SER A 270 11.76 -3.29 -15.18
N ALA A 271 11.16 -2.79 -16.24
CA ALA A 271 9.83 -3.17 -16.68
C ALA A 271 9.82 -3.44 -18.18
N TRP A 272 9.11 -4.49 -18.62
CA TRP A 272 8.97 -4.88 -20.01
C TRP A 272 7.56 -5.36 -20.29
N ASN A 273 6.94 -4.88 -21.36
CA ASN A 273 5.56 -5.26 -21.73
C ASN A 273 5.48 -6.11 -23.01
N GLY A 274 6.61 -6.54 -23.58
CA GLY A 274 6.69 -7.28 -24.81
C GLY A 274 7.02 -6.43 -26.05
N LYS A 275 6.94 -5.09 -25.94
CA LYS A 275 7.21 -4.13 -27.02
C LYS A 275 8.22 -3.06 -26.62
N GLU A 276 8.05 -2.54 -25.43
CA GLU A 276 8.86 -1.45 -24.88
C GLU A 276 9.21 -1.71 -23.42
N GLY A 277 10.26 -1.11 -22.93
CA GLY A 277 10.73 -1.27 -21.57
C GLY A 277 11.23 0.01 -20.94
N ILE A 278 11.26 0.00 -19.62
CA ILE A 278 11.78 1.09 -18.80
C ILE A 278 12.81 0.50 -17.85
N ILE A 279 14.00 1.10 -17.80
CA ILE A 279 15.03 0.79 -16.81
C ILE A 279 15.31 2.05 -16.01
N SER A 280 15.15 1.97 -14.70
CA SER A 280 15.50 3.05 -13.79
C SER A 280 16.59 2.55 -12.84
N LEU A 281 17.69 3.28 -12.75
CA LEU A 281 18.83 2.91 -11.93
C LEU A 281 19.13 4.01 -10.91
N ARG A 282 19.50 3.59 -9.73
CA ARG A 282 20.00 4.46 -8.67
C ARG A 282 21.37 3.99 -8.19
N ASN A 283 22.28 4.94 -8.10
CA ASN A 283 23.56 4.75 -7.42
C ASN A 283 23.46 5.38 -6.01
N PRO A 284 23.34 4.58 -4.93
CA PRO A 284 23.25 5.10 -3.57
C PRO A 284 24.59 5.53 -2.98
N SER A 285 25.69 5.39 -3.74
CA SER A 285 27.04 5.74 -3.31
C SER A 285 27.47 7.10 -3.86
N ASP A 286 28.31 7.79 -3.12
CA ASP A 286 28.98 9.03 -3.56
C ASP A 286 30.05 8.79 -4.65
N LYS A 287 30.38 7.52 -4.95
CA LYS A 287 31.38 7.15 -5.94
C LYS A 287 30.73 6.63 -7.22
N PRO A 288 31.31 6.96 -8.41
CA PRO A 288 30.88 6.36 -9.65
C PRO A 288 30.96 4.82 -9.59
N GLN A 289 29.97 4.15 -10.11
CA GLN A 289 29.92 2.69 -10.21
C GLN A 289 29.57 2.28 -11.64
N LYS A 290 29.98 1.08 -12.02
CA LYS A 290 29.54 0.44 -13.27
C LYS A 290 28.43 -0.56 -12.95
N PHE A 291 27.41 -0.57 -13.78
CA PHE A 291 26.32 -1.53 -13.72
C PHE A 291 26.16 -2.19 -15.09
N SER A 292 26.02 -3.51 -15.09
CA SER A 292 25.74 -4.28 -16.30
C SER A 292 24.50 -5.11 -16.09
N VAL A 293 23.56 -5.04 -17.01
CA VAL A 293 22.33 -5.79 -17.00
C VAL A 293 22.23 -6.67 -18.23
N LYS A 294 21.83 -7.92 -18.05
CA LYS A 294 21.50 -8.84 -19.16
C LYS A 294 20.03 -8.70 -19.48
N LEU A 295 19.72 -8.11 -20.64
CA LEU A 295 18.33 -7.81 -21.03
C LEU A 295 17.44 -9.05 -21.07
N GLU A 296 17.93 -10.18 -21.59
CA GLU A 296 17.18 -11.44 -21.63
C GLU A 296 16.84 -11.95 -20.23
N LYS A 297 17.85 -12.05 -19.37
CA LYS A 297 17.72 -12.71 -18.06
C LYS A 297 16.99 -11.84 -17.03
N GLU A 298 17.31 -10.55 -16.99
CA GLU A 298 16.90 -9.66 -15.90
C GLU A 298 15.65 -8.84 -16.25
N ILE A 299 15.44 -8.58 -17.54
CA ILE A 299 14.31 -7.80 -18.03
C ILE A 299 13.28 -8.69 -18.74
N GLY A 300 13.71 -9.80 -19.34
CA GLY A 300 12.84 -10.73 -20.08
C GLY A 300 12.67 -10.35 -21.54
N VAL A 301 13.63 -9.60 -22.10
CA VAL A 301 13.64 -9.23 -23.51
C VAL A 301 14.20 -10.38 -24.32
N ASN A 302 13.36 -11.01 -25.16
CA ASN A 302 13.73 -12.16 -25.99
C ASN A 302 13.94 -11.80 -27.47
N GLU A 303 13.96 -10.53 -27.82
CA GLU A 303 14.08 -10.03 -29.19
C GLU A 303 15.23 -8.99 -29.29
N ASP A 304 15.71 -8.78 -30.52
CA ASP A 304 16.70 -7.71 -30.79
C ASP A 304 16.08 -6.34 -30.51
N VAL A 305 16.55 -5.68 -29.45
CA VAL A 305 16.10 -4.34 -29.06
C VAL A 305 16.76 -3.30 -29.94
N LYS A 306 15.97 -2.54 -30.68
CA LYS A 306 16.42 -1.37 -31.42
C LYS A 306 16.41 -0.14 -30.52
N GLY A 307 17.58 0.29 -30.10
CA GLY A 307 17.78 1.52 -29.34
C GLY A 307 17.64 1.35 -27.82
N LEU A 308 18.65 1.74 -27.10
CA LEU A 308 18.69 1.99 -25.68
C LEU A 308 18.89 3.47 -25.45
#